data_0b29ef3bb67456522642ae8f427415c4
#
_entry.id   0b29ef3bb67456522642ae8f427415c4
#
_cell.length_a   1.000
_cell.length_b   1.000
_cell.length_c   1.000
_cell.angle_alpha   90.00
_cell.angle_beta   90.00
_cell.angle_gamma   90.00
#
_symmetry.space_group_name_H-M   'P 1'
#
loop_
_entity.id
_entity.type
_entity.pdbx_description
1 polymer ?
#
loop_
_entity_poly.entity_id
_entity_poly.type
_entity_poly.pdbx_seq_one_letter_code
_entity_poly.pdbx_strand_id
1 'polypeptide(L)'
;MKYDFAAIESKWQKYWEEHRTFHADNDYSKPKYYALVEFPYPSGDGLHVGHPRPYTAMDIVARKRRMQGYNVLFPMGWDAFGLPTENYAIKNKIHPAIVTKNNIDRFRGQLKMLGLSFDWEREVNTTDPNYFKWTQWIFLKLFKAGLAYK
;
A
#
# COMPACT_ATOMS: atom_id res chain seq x y z
N MET A 1 27.86 14.32 21.36
CA MET A 1 26.62 13.59 21.62
C MET A 1 26.44 12.58 20.49
N LYS A 2 26.26 11.29 20.78
CA LYS A 2 26.06 10.28 19.71
C LYS A 2 24.60 10.36 19.25
N TYR A 3 24.37 10.44 17.94
CA TYR A 3 23.01 10.46 17.39
C TYR A 3 22.34 9.09 17.58
N ASP A 4 21.24 9.05 18.34
CA ASP A 4 20.47 7.83 18.59
C ASP A 4 19.32 7.74 17.57
N PHE A 5 19.62 7.18 16.40
CA PHE A 5 18.64 7.04 15.32
C PHE A 5 17.47 6.13 15.72
N ALA A 6 17.72 5.06 16.44
CA ALA A 6 16.67 4.11 16.81
C ALA A 6 15.57 4.73 17.68
N ALA A 7 15.98 5.51 18.69
CA ALA A 7 15.04 6.22 19.54
C ALA A 7 14.30 7.35 18.79
N ILE A 8 15.01 8.08 17.92
CA ILE A 8 14.43 9.19 17.16
C ILE A 8 13.44 8.68 16.11
N GLU A 9 13.79 7.64 15.36
CA GLU A 9 12.92 7.05 14.33
C GLU A 9 11.64 6.49 14.96
N SER A 10 11.75 5.69 16.01
CA SER A 10 10.59 5.13 16.72
C SER A 10 9.66 6.21 17.26
N LYS A 11 10.23 7.28 17.83
CA LYS A 11 9.46 8.43 18.33
C LYS A 11 8.64 9.08 17.21
N TRP A 12 9.26 9.35 16.06
CA TRP A 12 8.58 10.06 14.98
C TRP A 12 7.59 9.18 14.23
N GLN A 13 7.87 7.90 14.02
CA GLN A 13 6.93 6.97 13.43
C GLN A 13 5.66 6.88 14.27
N LYS A 14 5.80 6.74 15.61
CA LYS A 14 4.66 6.75 16.52
C LYS A 14 3.88 8.07 16.44
N TYR A 15 4.58 9.19 16.47
CA TYR A 15 3.94 10.51 16.35
C TYR A 15 3.12 10.64 15.06
N TRP A 16 3.65 10.21 13.91
CA TRP A 16 2.96 10.29 12.63
C TRP A 16 1.69 9.43 12.59
N GLU A 17 1.71 8.27 13.20
CA GLU A 17 0.53 7.41 13.31
C GLU A 17 -0.54 8.03 14.20
N GLU A 18 -0.19 8.46 15.42
CA GLU A 18 -1.11 9.04 16.39
C GLU A 18 -1.77 10.33 15.88
N HIS A 19 -1.04 11.13 15.10
CA HIS A 19 -1.53 12.41 14.58
C HIS A 19 -2.04 12.32 13.14
N ARG A 20 -2.09 11.13 12.55
CA ARG A 20 -2.53 10.94 11.15
C ARG A 20 -1.83 11.89 10.18
N THR A 21 -0.53 12.14 10.39
CA THR A 21 0.25 13.21 9.74
C THR A 21 0.20 13.15 8.21
N PHE A 22 0.05 11.98 7.64
CA PHE A 22 0.06 11.76 6.19
C PHE A 22 -1.31 11.48 5.58
N HIS A 23 -2.37 11.65 6.38
CA HIS A 23 -3.73 11.43 5.89
C HIS A 23 -4.14 12.45 4.82
N ALA A 24 -4.76 11.97 3.76
CA ALA A 24 -5.36 12.82 2.72
C ALA A 24 -6.83 13.08 3.04
N ASP A 25 -7.14 14.33 3.34
CA ASP A 25 -8.51 14.75 3.62
C ASP A 25 -9.38 14.77 2.36
N ASN A 26 -10.70 14.65 2.57
CA ASN A 26 -11.68 14.90 1.53
C ASN A 26 -11.98 16.42 1.35
N ASP A 27 -11.06 17.27 1.81
CA ASP A 27 -11.14 18.72 1.65
C ASP A 27 -10.78 19.11 0.20
N TYR A 28 -11.67 19.84 -0.45
CA TYR A 28 -11.51 20.30 -1.83
C TYR A 28 -10.97 21.73 -1.92
N SER A 29 -10.70 22.38 -0.80
CA SER A 29 -10.14 23.75 -0.74
C SER A 29 -8.66 23.80 -1.10
N LYS A 30 -7.93 22.68 -0.90
CA LYS A 30 -6.50 22.58 -1.20
C LYS A 30 -6.26 21.94 -2.56
N PRO A 31 -5.20 22.32 -3.28
CA PRO A 31 -4.82 21.67 -4.51
C PRO A 31 -4.46 20.20 -4.21
N LYS A 32 -4.93 19.29 -5.05
CA LYS A 32 -4.75 17.85 -4.87
C LYS A 32 -3.50 17.35 -5.58
N TYR A 33 -2.84 16.38 -4.98
CA TYR A 33 -1.75 15.64 -5.60
C TYR A 33 -1.90 14.16 -5.31
N TYR A 34 -1.96 13.35 -6.35
CA TYR A 34 -1.99 11.90 -6.24
C TYR A 34 -0.59 11.34 -6.51
N ALA A 35 0.06 10.83 -5.47
CA ALA A 35 1.34 10.14 -5.56
C ALA A 35 1.07 8.65 -5.74
N LEU A 36 1.37 8.12 -6.91
CA LEU A 36 1.10 6.73 -7.26
C LEU A 36 2.39 5.91 -7.29
N VAL A 37 2.39 4.78 -6.59
CA VAL A 37 3.39 3.73 -6.69
C VAL A 37 2.71 2.40 -6.98
N GLU A 38 3.45 1.47 -7.56
CA GLU A 38 3.00 0.10 -7.77
C GLU A 38 2.84 -0.62 -6.43
N PHE A 39 1.70 -1.30 -6.24
CA PHE A 39 1.47 -2.11 -5.05
C PHE A 39 2.29 -3.40 -5.11
N PRO A 40 2.98 -3.79 -4.03
CA PRO A 40 3.76 -5.01 -4.04
C PRO A 40 2.86 -6.25 -4.01
N TYR A 41 3.34 -7.34 -4.58
CA TYR A 41 2.77 -8.68 -4.38
C TYR A 41 3.19 -9.21 -3.00
N PRO A 42 2.27 -9.52 -2.10
CA PRO A 42 2.60 -10.07 -0.78
C PRO A 42 2.88 -11.59 -0.88
N SER A 43 3.74 -12.00 -1.80
CA SER A 43 3.97 -13.40 -2.15
C SER A 43 5.24 -14.01 -1.58
N GLY A 44 6.07 -13.24 -0.89
CA GLY A 44 7.34 -13.70 -0.34
C GLY A 44 7.52 -13.39 1.13
N ASP A 45 8.70 -13.71 1.65
CA ASP A 45 9.05 -13.51 3.05
C ASP A 45 9.29 -12.04 3.45
N GLY A 46 8.94 -11.10 2.61
CA GLY A 46 9.07 -9.66 2.85
C GLY A 46 9.57 -8.89 1.64
N LEU A 47 9.82 -7.61 1.85
CA LEU A 47 10.34 -6.71 0.83
C LEU A 47 11.75 -7.11 0.40
N HIS A 48 12.03 -7.01 -0.89
CA HIS A 48 13.39 -7.03 -1.41
C HIS A 48 13.87 -5.60 -1.70
N VAL A 49 15.16 -5.41 -1.92
CA VAL A 49 15.80 -4.09 -2.13
C VAL A 49 15.25 -3.29 -3.31
N GLY A 50 14.56 -3.94 -4.25
CA GLY A 50 13.89 -3.27 -5.37
C GLY A 50 12.66 -2.46 -4.95
N HIS A 51 11.95 -2.85 -3.88
CA HIS A 51 10.74 -2.15 -3.41
C HIS A 51 11.04 -0.75 -2.85
N PRO A 52 12.03 -0.55 -1.95
CA PRO A 52 12.29 0.77 -1.40
C PRO A 52 12.67 1.82 -2.44
N ARG A 53 13.25 1.43 -3.57
CA ARG A 53 13.73 2.36 -4.59
C ARG A 53 12.62 3.28 -5.14
N PRO A 54 11.54 2.79 -5.76
CA PRO A 54 10.45 3.63 -6.23
C PRO A 54 9.68 4.27 -5.08
N TYR A 55 9.54 3.59 -3.94
CA TYR A 55 8.78 4.12 -2.81
C TYR A 55 9.48 5.32 -2.18
N THR A 56 10.80 5.26 -1.98
CA THR A 56 11.58 6.40 -1.47
C THR A 56 11.56 7.57 -2.45
N ALA A 57 11.71 7.32 -3.74
CA ALA A 57 11.68 8.38 -4.75
C ALA A 57 10.33 9.12 -4.74
N MET A 58 9.22 8.39 -4.68
CA MET A 58 7.88 8.99 -4.62
C MET A 58 7.59 9.62 -3.25
N ASP A 59 8.13 9.07 -2.16
CA ASP A 59 8.00 9.66 -0.83
C ASP A 59 8.63 11.06 -0.74
N ILE A 60 9.78 11.26 -1.36
CA ILE A 60 10.42 12.58 -1.47
C ILE A 60 9.48 13.57 -2.16
N VAL A 61 8.87 13.16 -3.26
CA VAL A 61 7.92 14.01 -4.00
C VAL A 61 6.67 14.28 -3.16
N ALA A 62 6.09 13.25 -2.52
CA ALA A 62 4.92 13.39 -1.67
C ALA A 62 5.15 14.36 -0.51
N ARG A 63 6.28 14.24 0.20
CA ARG A 63 6.67 15.17 1.27
C ARG A 63 6.86 16.59 0.76
N LYS A 64 7.54 16.75 -0.36
CA LYS A 64 7.70 18.08 -1.00
C LYS A 64 6.35 18.70 -1.32
N ARG A 65 5.40 17.95 -1.88
CA ARG A 65 4.07 18.46 -2.21
C ARG A 65 3.27 18.85 -0.96
N ARG A 66 3.35 18.06 0.12
CA ARG A 66 2.74 18.45 1.42
C ARG A 66 3.31 19.76 1.94
N MET A 67 4.65 19.94 1.88
CA MET A 67 5.31 21.18 2.28
C MET A 67 4.88 22.38 1.43
N GLN A 68 4.44 22.15 0.20
CA GLN A 68 3.90 23.17 -0.72
C GLN A 68 2.40 23.43 -0.51
N GLY A 69 1.76 22.81 0.50
CA GLY A 69 0.36 23.02 0.82
C GLY A 69 -0.64 22.14 0.05
N TYR A 70 -0.17 21.15 -0.71
CA TYR A 70 -1.06 20.20 -1.38
C TYR A 70 -1.68 19.21 -0.40
N ASN A 71 -2.93 18.83 -0.67
CA ASN A 71 -3.56 17.65 -0.09
C ASN A 71 -3.07 16.43 -0.90
N VAL A 72 -2.17 15.65 -0.30
CA VAL A 72 -1.46 14.55 -1.00
C VAL A 72 -2.06 13.21 -0.65
N LEU A 73 -2.64 12.53 -1.63
CA LEU A 73 -3.00 11.12 -1.52
C LEU A 73 -1.81 10.27 -1.94
N PHE A 74 -1.21 9.58 -0.97
CA PHE A 74 -0.13 8.61 -1.19
C PHE A 74 -0.50 7.29 -0.54
N PRO A 75 -1.34 6.48 -1.19
CA PRO A 75 -1.84 5.23 -0.63
C PRO A 75 -0.82 4.11 -0.79
N MET A 76 -0.94 3.10 0.07
CA MET A 76 -0.31 1.80 -0.11
C MET A 76 -1.40 0.73 -0.27
N GLY A 77 -1.07 -0.36 -0.94
CA GLY A 77 -1.96 -1.48 -1.10
C GLY A 77 -1.20 -2.76 -1.40
N TRP A 78 -1.97 -3.82 -1.62
CA TRP A 78 -1.46 -5.17 -1.83
C TRP A 78 -2.10 -5.74 -3.09
N ASP A 79 -1.28 -6.04 -4.08
CA ASP A 79 -1.71 -6.83 -5.24
C ASP A 79 -1.69 -8.31 -4.83
N ALA A 80 -2.78 -8.72 -4.18
CA ALA A 80 -2.81 -9.91 -3.34
C ALA A 80 -3.32 -11.18 -4.03
N PHE A 81 -3.84 -11.09 -5.26
CA PHE A 81 -4.11 -12.25 -6.09
C PHE A 81 -2.82 -12.73 -6.77
N GLY A 82 -2.60 -14.06 -6.82
CA GLY A 82 -1.46 -14.57 -7.57
C GLY A 82 -1.09 -16.02 -7.27
N LEU A 83 -0.64 -16.71 -8.33
CA LEU A 83 -0.18 -18.10 -8.28
C LEU A 83 0.91 -18.40 -7.25
N PRO A 84 1.91 -17.54 -7.00
CA PRO A 84 2.94 -17.84 -6.01
C PRO A 84 2.38 -18.09 -4.62
N THR A 85 1.43 -17.28 -4.17
CA THR A 85 0.75 -17.45 -2.88
C THR A 85 -0.11 -18.72 -2.87
N GLU A 86 -0.85 -18.99 -3.95
CA GLU A 86 -1.68 -20.19 -4.08
C GLU A 86 -0.84 -21.45 -4.07
N ASN A 87 0.24 -21.51 -4.83
CA ASN A 87 1.16 -22.65 -4.87
C ASN A 87 1.82 -22.90 -3.49
N TYR A 88 2.21 -21.83 -2.80
CA TYR A 88 2.73 -21.94 -1.44
C TYR A 88 1.68 -22.51 -0.48
N ALA A 89 0.45 -22.02 -0.58
CA ALA A 89 -0.68 -22.47 0.24
C ALA A 89 -0.98 -23.95 0.03
N ILE A 90 -1.03 -24.41 -1.22
CA ILE A 90 -1.25 -25.81 -1.59
C ILE A 90 -0.11 -26.68 -1.01
N LYS A 91 1.15 -26.29 -1.24
CA LYS A 91 2.31 -27.05 -0.77
C LYS A 91 2.34 -27.22 0.75
N ASN A 92 1.94 -26.18 1.48
CA ASN A 92 1.97 -26.16 2.94
C ASN A 92 0.64 -26.53 3.59
N LYS A 93 -0.40 -26.84 2.80
CA LYS A 93 -1.77 -27.15 3.27
C LYS A 93 -2.35 -26.06 4.17
N ILE A 94 -2.11 -24.81 3.82
CA ILE A 94 -2.59 -23.62 4.52
C ILE A 94 -3.54 -22.88 3.58
N HIS A 95 -4.63 -22.31 4.11
CA HIS A 95 -5.54 -21.54 3.27
C HIS A 95 -4.87 -20.28 2.72
N PRO A 96 -4.99 -19.94 1.41
CA PRO A 96 -4.32 -18.80 0.78
C PRO A 96 -4.54 -17.47 1.52
N ALA A 97 -5.75 -17.22 2.01
CA ALA A 97 -6.07 -15.99 2.74
C ALA A 97 -5.24 -15.81 4.01
N ILE A 98 -4.87 -16.91 4.69
CA ILE A 98 -4.01 -16.85 5.89
C ILE A 98 -2.58 -16.47 5.49
N VAL A 99 -2.06 -17.09 4.43
CA VAL A 99 -0.73 -16.78 3.90
C VAL A 99 -0.66 -15.32 3.48
N THR A 100 -1.63 -14.88 2.69
CA THR A 100 -1.72 -13.49 2.22
C THR A 100 -1.77 -12.50 3.38
N LYS A 101 -2.62 -12.76 4.39
CA LYS A 101 -2.70 -11.90 5.57
C LYS A 101 -1.37 -11.78 6.30
N ASN A 102 -0.71 -12.90 6.57
CA ASN A 102 0.57 -12.93 7.29
C ASN A 102 1.66 -12.16 6.52
N ASN A 103 1.71 -12.34 5.20
CA ASN A 103 2.65 -11.63 4.35
C ASN A 103 2.37 -10.13 4.33
N ILE A 104 1.10 -9.71 4.20
CA ILE A 104 0.69 -8.30 4.26
C ILE A 104 1.12 -7.68 5.59
N ASP A 105 0.87 -8.32 6.71
CA ASP A 105 1.25 -7.82 8.03
C ASP A 105 2.76 -7.61 8.13
N ARG A 106 3.55 -8.54 7.58
CA ARG A 106 5.00 -8.43 7.54
C ARG A 106 5.49 -7.28 6.64
N PHE A 107 4.97 -7.19 5.41
CA PHE A 107 5.30 -6.10 4.47
C PHE A 107 4.94 -4.74 5.05
N ARG A 108 3.76 -4.61 5.66
CA ARG A 108 3.32 -3.38 6.32
C ARG A 108 4.29 -2.96 7.42
N GLY A 109 4.71 -3.90 8.28
CA GLY A 109 5.71 -3.63 9.32
C GLY A 109 7.04 -3.13 8.76
N GLN A 110 7.52 -3.74 7.67
CA GLN A 110 8.77 -3.33 7.01
C GLN A 110 8.65 -1.95 6.36
N LEU A 111 7.53 -1.65 5.69
CA LEU A 111 7.30 -0.34 5.09
C LEU A 111 7.17 0.78 6.14
N LYS A 112 6.53 0.50 7.27
CA LYS A 112 6.46 1.41 8.40
C LYS A 112 7.84 1.68 9.00
N MET A 113 8.67 0.65 9.13
CA MET A 113 10.05 0.78 9.63
C MET A 113 10.91 1.69 8.72
N LEU A 114 10.65 1.72 7.40
CA LEU A 114 11.32 2.64 6.47
C LEU A 114 10.86 4.10 6.64
N GLY A 115 9.82 4.36 7.42
CA GLY A 115 9.32 5.71 7.72
C GLY A 115 8.70 6.42 6.52
N LEU A 116 8.20 5.68 5.53
CA LEU A 116 7.56 6.25 4.34
C LEU A 116 6.22 6.90 4.69
N SER A 117 5.90 8.00 4.01
CA SER A 117 4.73 8.83 4.31
C SER A 117 3.45 8.37 3.62
N PHE A 118 3.19 7.06 3.63
CA PHE A 118 1.95 6.49 3.12
C PHE A 118 0.75 6.88 4.00
N ASP A 119 -0.40 7.05 3.35
CA ASP A 119 -1.70 7.16 4.03
C ASP A 119 -2.25 5.77 4.31
N TRP A 120 -1.95 5.23 5.49
CA TRP A 120 -2.35 3.89 5.90
C TRP A 120 -3.88 3.74 6.11
N GLU A 121 -4.62 4.84 6.23
CA GLU A 121 -6.09 4.76 6.28
C GLU A 121 -6.72 4.55 4.91
N ARG A 122 -5.97 4.78 3.86
CA ARG A 122 -6.33 4.52 2.46
C ARG A 122 -5.69 3.24 1.93
N GLU A 123 -5.32 2.32 2.82
CA GLU A 123 -4.76 1.02 2.45
C GLU A 123 -5.76 0.20 1.63
N VAL A 124 -5.28 -0.43 0.56
CA VAL A 124 -6.07 -1.23 -0.37
C VAL A 124 -5.59 -2.68 -0.36
N ASN A 125 -6.53 -3.62 -0.37
CA ASN A 125 -6.25 -5.03 -0.61
C ASN A 125 -7.10 -5.51 -1.79
N THR A 126 -6.46 -5.94 -2.87
CA THR A 126 -7.17 -6.36 -4.09
C THR A 126 -8.01 -7.61 -3.91
N THR A 127 -7.75 -8.41 -2.85
CA THR A 127 -8.57 -9.59 -2.50
C THR A 127 -9.73 -9.27 -1.56
N ASP A 128 -9.90 -8.02 -1.15
CA ASP A 128 -11.10 -7.60 -0.40
C ASP A 128 -12.32 -7.62 -1.33
N PRO A 129 -13.42 -8.31 -0.97
CA PRO A 129 -14.65 -8.31 -1.76
C PRO A 129 -15.20 -6.90 -2.04
N ASN A 130 -15.03 -5.96 -1.13
CA ASN A 130 -15.42 -4.57 -1.35
C ASN A 130 -14.59 -3.86 -2.41
N TYR A 131 -13.38 -4.34 -2.68
CA TYR A 131 -12.53 -3.84 -3.74
C TYR A 131 -12.79 -4.56 -5.07
N PHE A 132 -12.67 -5.88 -5.14
CA PHE A 132 -12.76 -6.60 -6.42
C PHE A 132 -14.15 -6.64 -7.04
N LYS A 133 -15.22 -6.39 -6.27
CA LYS A 133 -16.57 -6.25 -6.83
C LYS A 133 -16.64 -5.21 -7.95
N TRP A 134 -15.81 -4.17 -7.89
CA TRP A 134 -15.77 -3.14 -8.94
C TRP A 134 -15.09 -3.63 -10.20
N THR A 135 -14.05 -4.44 -10.09
CA THR A 135 -13.43 -5.12 -11.22
C THR A 135 -14.43 -6.05 -11.91
N GLN A 136 -15.18 -6.83 -11.13
CA GLN A 136 -16.26 -7.69 -11.64
C GLN A 136 -17.35 -6.87 -12.33
N TRP A 137 -17.74 -5.74 -11.75
CA TRP A 137 -18.74 -4.85 -12.35
C TRP A 137 -18.26 -4.28 -13.69
N ILE A 138 -17.01 -3.84 -13.79
CA ILE A 138 -16.40 -3.38 -15.05
C ILE A 138 -16.42 -4.49 -16.10
N PHE A 139 -15.99 -5.71 -15.73
CA PHE A 139 -16.04 -6.87 -16.61
C PHE A 139 -17.44 -7.13 -17.14
N LEU A 140 -18.45 -7.11 -16.29
CA LEU A 140 -19.83 -7.31 -16.71
C LEU A 140 -20.33 -6.23 -17.68
N LYS A 141 -19.87 -4.97 -17.54
CA LYS A 141 -20.17 -3.91 -18.51
C LYS A 141 -19.54 -4.18 -19.87
N LEU A 142 -18.27 -4.60 -19.88
CA LEU A 142 -17.57 -4.96 -21.11
C LEU A 142 -18.21 -6.18 -21.78
N PHE A 143 -18.55 -7.20 -20.99
CA PHE A 143 -19.25 -8.39 -21.50
C PHE A 143 -20.59 -8.05 -22.14
N LYS A 144 -21.43 -7.25 -21.47
CA LYS A 144 -22.72 -6.78 -22.03
C LYS A 144 -22.58 -5.93 -23.29
N ALA A 145 -21.47 -5.25 -23.45
CA ALA A 145 -21.15 -4.45 -24.65
C ALA A 145 -20.53 -5.30 -25.79
N GLY A 146 -20.35 -6.61 -25.60
CA GLY A 146 -19.72 -7.50 -26.57
C GLY A 146 -18.19 -7.31 -26.72
N LEU A 147 -17.57 -6.58 -25.79
CA LEU A 147 -16.12 -6.31 -25.80
C LEU A 147 -15.29 -7.37 -25.07
N ALA A 148 -15.93 -8.17 -24.23
CA ALA A 148 -15.34 -9.33 -23.59
C ALA A 148 -16.12 -10.58 -23.98
N TYR A 149 -15.40 -11.65 -24.32
CA TYR A 149 -15.98 -12.95 -24.76
C TYR A 149 -15.15 -14.10 -24.17
N LYS A 150 -15.73 -15.29 -24.18
CA LYS A 150 -15.10 -16.53 -23.71
C LYS A 150 -14.52 -17.30 -24.89
#